data_5dd646f9e300a234824a6e6c52344c00
#
_entry.id   5dd646f9e300a234824a6e6c52344c00
#
_cell.length_a   1.000
_cell.length_b   1.000
_cell.length_c   1.000
_cell.angle_alpha   90.00
_cell.angle_beta   90.00
_cell.angle_gamma   90.00
#
_symmetry.space_group_name_H-M   'P 1'
#
loop_
_entity.id
_entity.type
_entity.pdbx_description
1 polymer ?
#
loop_
_entity_poly.entity_id
_entity_poly.type
_entity_poly.pdbx_seq_one_letter_code
_entity_poly.pdbx_strand_id
1 'polypeptide(L)'
;MAKRKIEFQDLMAETEQLLLQKGYKAFHFKLLADRLNVARSTIYEYYSSKEELVTAYMINIMNRVTAECEALEQLSSPLEQLKALMGVFIKYSQIHQITQIIPQINRNSSPAVKSSIDRLSEDHEKLYRTIMGLMEKAKTAGEIRSDVPSSVLARVYFTAIEIPNDEEWDHRDWSELIFRVLYEGMAAPGNV
;
A
#
# COMPACT_ATOMS: atom_id res chain seq x y z
N MET A 1 -23.61 30.81 -10.85
CA MET A 1 -22.81 30.29 -9.72
C MET A 1 -21.51 29.75 -10.27
N ALA A 2 -20.36 30.21 -9.75
CA ALA A 2 -19.07 29.67 -10.17
C ALA A 2 -18.98 28.20 -9.76
N LYS A 3 -18.61 27.34 -10.70
CA LYS A 3 -18.46 25.90 -10.49
C LYS A 3 -17.28 25.69 -9.53
N ARG A 4 -17.51 25.09 -8.36
CA ARG A 4 -16.46 24.82 -7.39
C ARG A 4 -15.53 23.76 -7.98
N LYS A 5 -14.27 24.11 -8.20
CA LYS A 5 -13.23 23.17 -8.61
C LYS A 5 -12.88 22.27 -7.41
N ILE A 6 -12.71 20.98 -7.65
CA ILE A 6 -12.28 20.03 -6.60
C ILE A 6 -10.77 20.01 -6.61
N GLU A 7 -10.15 20.16 -5.45
CA GLU A 7 -8.73 19.91 -5.30
C GLU A 7 -8.45 18.41 -5.35
N PHE A 8 -7.39 18.02 -6.04
CA PHE A 8 -7.06 16.61 -6.24
C PHE A 8 -6.87 15.85 -4.90
N GLN A 9 -6.23 16.49 -3.93
CA GLN A 9 -6.00 15.89 -2.62
C GLN A 9 -7.29 15.63 -1.86
N ASP A 10 -8.25 16.56 -1.90
CA ASP A 10 -9.56 16.40 -1.26
C ASP A 10 -10.33 15.25 -1.89
N LEU A 11 -10.29 15.16 -3.24
CA LEU A 11 -10.95 14.06 -3.97
C LEU A 11 -10.37 12.70 -3.58
N MET A 12 -9.05 12.58 -3.49
CA MET A 12 -8.37 11.33 -3.09
C MET A 12 -8.67 10.97 -1.63
N ALA A 13 -8.61 11.93 -0.71
CA ALA A 13 -8.87 11.73 0.72
C ALA A 13 -10.32 11.26 0.97
N GLU A 14 -11.31 11.92 0.34
CA GLU A 14 -12.71 11.51 0.50
C GLU A 14 -13.02 10.18 -0.20
N THR A 15 -12.32 9.86 -1.28
CA THR A 15 -12.39 8.53 -1.93
C THR A 15 -11.90 7.45 -0.98
N GLU A 16 -10.76 7.65 -0.31
CA GLU A 16 -10.21 6.76 0.71
C GLU A 16 -11.20 6.52 1.84
N GLN A 17 -11.68 7.60 2.45
CA GLN A 17 -12.60 7.53 3.58
C GLN A 17 -13.88 6.77 3.23
N LEU A 18 -14.42 6.99 2.03
CA LEU A 18 -15.60 6.27 1.58
C LEU A 18 -15.35 4.78 1.33
N LEU A 19 -14.20 4.44 0.74
CA LEU A 19 -13.82 3.04 0.50
C LEU A 19 -13.64 2.28 1.81
N LEU A 20 -12.98 2.88 2.81
CA LEU A 20 -12.78 2.29 4.13
C LEU A 20 -14.09 2.11 4.89
N GLN A 21 -14.97 3.11 4.86
CA GLN A 21 -16.21 3.11 5.65
C GLN A 21 -17.34 2.29 5.01
N LYS A 22 -17.44 2.25 3.69
CA LYS A 22 -18.58 1.68 2.96
C LYS A 22 -18.20 0.49 2.08
N GLY A 23 -16.92 0.33 1.80
CA GLY A 23 -16.43 -0.66 0.84
C GLY A 23 -16.74 -0.29 -0.62
N TYR A 24 -16.11 -1.01 -1.55
CA TYR A 24 -16.22 -0.73 -2.98
C TYR A 24 -17.64 -0.89 -3.53
N LYS A 25 -18.42 -1.88 -3.06
CA LYS A 25 -19.77 -2.13 -3.58
C LYS A 25 -20.71 -0.97 -3.33
N ALA A 26 -20.64 -0.35 -2.15
CA ALA A 26 -21.48 0.78 -1.76
C ALA A 26 -20.91 2.14 -2.19
N PHE A 27 -19.66 2.18 -2.66
CA PHE A 27 -19.05 3.40 -3.19
C PHE A 27 -19.72 3.83 -4.49
N HIS A 28 -20.17 5.08 -4.55
CA HIS A 28 -20.72 5.70 -5.78
C HIS A 28 -20.56 7.22 -5.75
N PHE A 29 -20.52 7.84 -6.93
CA PHE A 29 -20.23 9.27 -7.10
C PHE A 29 -21.22 10.23 -6.42
N LYS A 30 -22.45 9.80 -6.12
CA LYS A 30 -23.38 10.63 -5.36
C LYS A 30 -22.87 10.84 -3.93
N LEU A 31 -22.46 9.76 -3.24
CA LEU A 31 -21.92 9.86 -1.87
C LEU A 31 -20.66 10.73 -1.83
N LEU A 32 -19.79 10.58 -2.82
CA LEU A 32 -18.56 11.39 -2.91
C LEU A 32 -18.87 12.86 -3.15
N ALA A 33 -19.81 13.17 -4.05
CA ALA A 33 -20.23 14.52 -4.34
C ALA A 33 -20.88 15.21 -3.13
N ASP A 34 -21.72 14.46 -2.37
CA ASP A 34 -22.34 14.95 -1.15
C ASP A 34 -21.29 15.32 -0.10
N ARG A 35 -20.22 14.51 0.08
CA ARG A 35 -19.13 14.80 1.01
C ARG A 35 -18.29 16.00 0.59
N LEU A 36 -17.98 16.10 -0.69
CA LEU A 36 -17.21 17.22 -1.25
C LEU A 36 -18.04 18.51 -1.41
N ASN A 37 -19.35 18.45 -1.14
CA ASN A 37 -20.30 19.54 -1.34
C ASN A 37 -20.23 20.12 -2.77
N VAL A 38 -20.30 19.21 -3.75
CA VAL A 38 -20.31 19.54 -5.19
C VAL A 38 -21.45 18.80 -5.90
N ALA A 39 -21.76 19.20 -7.13
CA ALA A 39 -22.69 18.45 -7.97
C ALA A 39 -22.04 17.14 -8.43
N ARG A 40 -22.84 16.05 -8.54
CA ARG A 40 -22.35 14.76 -9.07
C ARG A 40 -21.72 14.90 -10.47
N SER A 41 -22.25 15.80 -11.32
CA SER A 41 -21.68 16.10 -12.63
C SER A 41 -20.24 16.63 -12.55
N THR A 42 -19.88 17.28 -11.44
CA THR A 42 -18.50 17.78 -11.22
C THR A 42 -17.52 16.62 -11.07
N ILE A 43 -17.92 15.52 -10.41
CA ILE A 43 -17.05 14.33 -10.31
C ILE A 43 -16.83 13.70 -11.69
N TYR A 44 -17.89 13.63 -12.52
CA TYR A 44 -17.78 13.09 -13.88
C TYR A 44 -16.89 13.90 -14.83
N GLU A 45 -16.54 15.14 -14.48
CA GLU A 45 -15.56 15.92 -15.26
C GLU A 45 -14.11 15.46 -15.03
N TYR A 46 -13.86 14.78 -13.92
CA TYR A 46 -12.54 14.24 -13.56
C TYR A 46 -12.42 12.76 -13.91
N TYR A 47 -13.45 11.97 -13.64
CA TYR A 47 -13.45 10.53 -13.84
C TYR A 47 -14.78 10.05 -14.44
N SER A 48 -14.70 9.25 -15.48
CA SER A 48 -15.90 8.77 -16.20
C SER A 48 -16.63 7.66 -15.44
N SER A 49 -15.95 6.94 -14.55
CA SER A 49 -16.51 5.85 -13.77
C SER A 49 -15.87 5.75 -12.38
N LYS A 50 -16.50 5.01 -11.47
CA LYS A 50 -15.94 4.75 -10.16
C LYS A 50 -14.68 3.87 -10.25
N GLU A 51 -14.63 2.98 -11.23
CA GLU A 51 -13.48 2.14 -11.52
C GLU A 51 -12.24 2.99 -11.83
N GLU A 52 -12.41 4.00 -12.69
CA GLU A 52 -11.32 4.94 -13.02
C GLU A 52 -10.85 5.73 -11.80
N LEU A 53 -11.77 6.27 -11.01
CA LEU A 53 -11.41 7.02 -9.81
C LEU A 53 -10.69 6.13 -8.78
N VAL A 54 -11.22 4.93 -8.51
CA VAL A 54 -10.64 4.03 -7.52
C VAL A 54 -9.27 3.53 -7.94
N THR A 55 -9.08 3.18 -9.22
CA THR A 55 -7.75 2.79 -9.71
C THR A 55 -6.77 3.96 -9.74
N ALA A 56 -7.21 5.17 -10.04
CA ALA A 56 -6.39 6.39 -9.95
C ALA A 56 -5.98 6.67 -8.50
N TYR A 57 -6.89 6.49 -7.54
CA TYR A 57 -6.58 6.57 -6.11
C TYR A 57 -5.49 5.55 -5.72
N MET A 58 -5.65 4.28 -6.11
CA MET A 58 -4.67 3.23 -5.83
C MET A 58 -3.28 3.57 -6.41
N ILE A 59 -3.22 4.07 -7.65
CA ILE A 59 -1.97 4.53 -8.26
C ILE A 59 -1.35 5.69 -7.49
N ASN A 60 -2.16 6.67 -7.06
CA ASN A 60 -1.66 7.79 -6.26
C ASN A 60 -0.97 7.32 -4.97
N ILE A 61 -1.58 6.36 -4.27
CA ILE A 61 -0.98 5.80 -3.07
C ILE A 61 0.29 4.99 -3.42
N MET A 62 0.24 4.13 -4.44
CA MET A 62 1.40 3.34 -4.86
C MET A 62 2.60 4.24 -5.21
N ASN A 63 2.37 5.36 -5.88
CA ASN A 63 3.42 6.35 -6.16
C ASN A 63 4.06 6.89 -4.87
N ARG A 64 3.26 7.15 -3.83
CA ARG A 64 3.77 7.62 -2.52
C ARG A 64 4.59 6.53 -1.83
N VAL A 65 4.09 5.30 -1.80
CA VAL A 65 4.82 4.14 -1.27
C VAL A 65 6.15 3.97 -1.99
N THR A 66 6.14 3.96 -3.31
CA THR A 66 7.37 3.78 -4.12
C THR A 66 8.38 4.89 -3.84
N ALA A 67 7.95 6.16 -3.79
CA ALA A 67 8.84 7.29 -3.49
C ALA A 67 9.47 7.18 -2.09
N GLU A 68 8.71 6.78 -1.07
CA GLU A 68 9.25 6.55 0.27
C GLU A 68 10.19 5.34 0.30
N CYS A 69 9.89 4.27 -0.43
CA CYS A 69 10.79 3.09 -0.53
C CYS A 69 12.13 3.46 -1.21
N GLU A 70 12.10 4.23 -2.29
CA GLU A 70 13.31 4.67 -3.00
C GLU A 70 14.22 5.53 -2.11
N ALA A 71 13.64 6.36 -1.23
CA ALA A 71 14.41 7.15 -0.27
C ALA A 71 15.19 6.28 0.75
N LEU A 72 14.80 5.02 0.96
CA LEU A 72 15.43 4.10 1.89
C LEU A 72 16.60 3.31 1.27
N GLU A 73 16.81 3.35 -0.04
CA GLU A 73 17.87 2.61 -0.74
C GLU A 73 19.27 3.05 -0.31
N GLN A 74 19.42 4.25 0.26
CA GLN A 74 20.67 4.79 0.77
C GLN A 74 21.08 4.22 2.14
N LEU A 75 20.21 3.49 2.85
CA LEU A 75 20.56 2.83 4.10
C LEU A 75 21.57 1.71 3.83
N SER A 76 22.62 1.62 4.64
CA SER A 76 23.77 0.73 4.40
C SER A 76 23.49 -0.74 4.71
N SER A 77 22.68 -1.02 5.74
CA SER A 77 22.34 -2.38 6.14
C SER A 77 21.07 -2.87 5.46
N PRO A 78 21.08 -4.06 4.84
CA PRO A 78 19.86 -4.70 4.32
C PRO A 78 18.78 -4.87 5.40
N LEU A 79 19.17 -5.17 6.62
CA LEU A 79 18.25 -5.32 7.76
C LEU A 79 17.61 -3.98 8.15
N GLU A 80 18.38 -2.89 8.16
CA GLU A 80 17.86 -1.54 8.40
C GLU A 80 16.88 -1.13 7.28
N GLN A 81 17.18 -1.46 6.03
CA GLN A 81 16.27 -1.22 4.91
C GLN A 81 14.97 -2.02 5.09
N LEU A 82 15.03 -3.29 5.45
CA LEU A 82 13.84 -4.11 5.73
C LEU A 82 13.00 -3.53 6.87
N LYS A 83 13.66 -3.09 7.97
CA LYS A 83 12.98 -2.44 9.10
C LYS A 83 12.26 -1.16 8.66
N ALA A 84 12.93 -0.30 7.92
CA ALA A 84 12.37 0.96 7.46
C ALA A 84 11.22 0.76 6.45
N LEU A 85 11.35 -0.22 5.54
CA LEU A 85 10.29 -0.61 4.60
C LEU A 85 9.05 -1.13 5.32
N MET A 86 9.20 -1.88 6.41
CA MET A 86 8.07 -2.30 7.25
C MET A 86 7.30 -1.08 7.77
N GLY A 87 8.01 -0.04 8.22
CA GLY A 87 7.38 1.22 8.64
C GLY A 87 6.57 1.89 7.54
N VAL A 88 7.12 1.94 6.30
CA VAL A 88 6.40 2.47 5.14
C VAL A 88 5.14 1.64 4.86
N PHE A 89 5.26 0.32 4.80
CA PHE A 89 4.12 -0.54 4.47
C PHE A 89 3.02 -0.50 5.53
N ILE A 90 3.38 -0.45 6.82
CA ILE A 90 2.40 -0.31 7.91
C ILE A 90 1.73 1.06 7.87
N LYS A 91 2.46 2.13 7.61
CA LYS A 91 1.89 3.48 7.41
C LYS A 91 0.81 3.51 6.32
N TYR A 92 0.98 2.69 5.28
CA TYR A 92 0.05 2.56 4.18
C TYR A 92 -0.78 1.26 4.23
N SER A 93 -0.88 0.58 5.38
CA SER A 93 -1.54 -0.73 5.52
C SER A 93 -3.02 -0.72 5.14
N GLN A 94 -3.70 0.42 5.27
CA GLN A 94 -5.08 0.60 4.78
C GLN A 94 -5.24 0.30 3.28
N ILE A 95 -4.14 0.38 2.51
CA ILE A 95 -4.11 0.00 1.09
C ILE A 95 -4.36 -1.50 0.92
N HIS A 96 -3.86 -2.34 1.82
CA HIS A 96 -4.10 -3.78 1.72
C HIS A 96 -5.59 -4.11 1.79
N GLN A 97 -6.36 -3.40 2.60
CA GLN A 97 -7.81 -3.51 2.61
C GLN A 97 -8.43 -3.06 1.28
N ILE A 98 -7.86 -2.03 0.67
CA ILE A 98 -8.32 -1.49 -0.62
C ILE A 98 -7.82 -2.34 -1.79
N THR A 99 -6.64 -2.95 -1.74
CA THR A 99 -6.16 -3.86 -2.80
C THR A 99 -7.01 -5.13 -2.92
N GLN A 100 -7.67 -5.56 -1.84
CA GLN A 100 -8.69 -6.62 -1.90
C GLN A 100 -9.91 -6.24 -2.76
N ILE A 101 -10.04 -4.98 -3.13
CA ILE A 101 -11.07 -4.48 -4.04
C ILE A 101 -10.72 -4.79 -5.51
N ILE A 102 -9.44 -4.93 -5.86
CA ILE A 102 -8.99 -5.14 -7.26
C ILE A 102 -9.75 -6.27 -7.98
N PRO A 103 -9.97 -7.44 -7.36
CA PRO A 103 -10.74 -8.51 -7.99
C PRO A 103 -12.21 -8.15 -8.27
N GLN A 104 -12.74 -7.11 -7.61
CA GLN A 104 -14.11 -6.64 -7.79
C GLN A 104 -14.24 -5.59 -8.91
N ILE A 105 -13.11 -5.04 -9.37
CA ILE A 105 -13.06 -4.03 -10.43
C ILE A 105 -13.13 -4.73 -11.78
N ASN A 106 -14.05 -4.30 -12.63
CA ASN A 106 -14.05 -4.77 -14.01
C ASN A 106 -12.87 -4.17 -14.78
N ARG A 107 -11.78 -4.96 -14.90
CA ARG A 107 -10.54 -4.57 -15.59
C ARG A 107 -10.76 -4.07 -17.01
N ASN A 108 -11.80 -4.56 -17.69
CA ASN A 108 -12.10 -4.21 -19.07
C ASN A 108 -13.12 -3.08 -19.20
N SER A 109 -13.47 -2.38 -18.12
CA SER A 109 -14.44 -1.27 -18.14
C SER A 109 -13.94 -0.07 -18.96
N SER A 110 -12.63 0.18 -18.98
CA SER A 110 -11.98 1.15 -19.87
C SER A 110 -10.50 0.84 -20.08
N PRO A 111 -9.87 1.36 -21.14
CA PRO A 111 -8.41 1.24 -21.33
C PRO A 111 -7.61 1.83 -20.18
N ALA A 112 -8.09 2.92 -19.58
CA ALA A 112 -7.46 3.58 -18.44
C ALA A 112 -7.47 2.67 -17.19
N VAL A 113 -8.59 2.02 -16.88
CA VAL A 113 -8.71 1.05 -15.78
C VAL A 113 -7.77 -0.13 -15.99
N LYS A 114 -7.74 -0.68 -17.21
CA LYS A 114 -6.84 -1.79 -17.54
C LYS A 114 -5.38 -1.39 -17.31
N SER A 115 -4.94 -0.27 -17.87
CA SER A 115 -3.58 0.25 -17.71
C SER A 115 -3.21 0.47 -16.24
N SER A 116 -4.13 1.03 -15.44
CA SER A 116 -3.91 1.25 -14.01
C SER A 116 -3.73 -0.06 -13.24
N ILE A 117 -4.54 -1.07 -13.52
CA ILE A 117 -4.42 -2.39 -12.87
C ILE A 117 -3.11 -3.09 -13.27
N ASP A 118 -2.73 -3.02 -14.56
CA ASP A 118 -1.47 -3.58 -15.05
C ASP A 118 -0.28 -2.94 -14.33
N ARG A 119 -0.26 -1.61 -14.25
CA ARG A 119 0.76 -0.86 -13.53
C ARG A 119 0.82 -1.22 -12.04
N LEU A 120 -0.33 -1.30 -11.36
CA LEU A 120 -0.38 -1.71 -9.95
C LEU A 120 0.23 -3.09 -9.74
N SER A 121 -0.03 -4.02 -10.65
CA SER A 121 0.55 -5.38 -10.61
C SER A 121 2.07 -5.35 -10.79
N GLU A 122 2.57 -4.54 -11.73
CA GLU A 122 4.01 -4.36 -11.97
C GLU A 122 4.72 -3.73 -10.76
N ASP A 123 4.11 -2.70 -10.15
CA ASP A 123 4.66 -2.02 -8.97
C ASP A 123 4.72 -2.99 -7.76
N HIS A 124 3.70 -3.81 -7.55
CA HIS A 124 3.72 -4.86 -6.51
C HIS A 124 4.81 -5.90 -6.75
N GLU A 125 4.96 -6.36 -8.00
CA GLU A 125 6.02 -7.30 -8.36
C GLU A 125 7.42 -6.71 -8.13
N LYS A 126 7.60 -5.41 -8.44
CA LYS A 126 8.86 -4.68 -8.16
C LYS A 126 9.16 -4.65 -6.66
N LEU A 127 8.17 -4.29 -5.83
CA LEU A 127 8.32 -4.28 -4.37
C LEU A 127 8.66 -5.66 -3.81
N TYR A 128 7.98 -6.70 -4.28
CA TYR A 128 8.26 -8.08 -3.87
C TYR A 128 9.71 -8.48 -4.21
N ARG A 129 10.19 -8.17 -5.43
CA ARG A 129 11.57 -8.45 -5.84
C ARG A 129 12.59 -7.67 -5.01
N THR A 130 12.29 -6.42 -4.64
CA THR A 130 13.15 -5.62 -3.75
C THR A 130 13.29 -6.30 -2.39
N ILE A 131 12.20 -6.71 -1.75
CA ILE A 131 12.23 -7.41 -0.46
C ILE A 131 12.99 -8.74 -0.57
N MET A 132 12.75 -9.52 -1.62
CA MET A 132 13.49 -10.75 -1.87
C MET A 132 15.00 -10.51 -1.97
N GLY A 133 15.40 -9.48 -2.71
CA GLY A 133 16.80 -9.09 -2.86
C GLY A 133 17.44 -8.65 -1.52
N LEU A 134 16.71 -7.92 -0.70
CA LEU A 134 17.15 -7.52 0.63
C LEU A 134 17.28 -8.72 1.58
N MET A 135 16.35 -9.68 1.55
CA MET A 135 16.47 -10.92 2.31
C MET A 135 17.73 -11.71 1.93
N GLU A 136 18.04 -11.84 0.63
CA GLU A 136 19.27 -12.52 0.20
C GLU A 136 20.54 -11.77 0.65
N LYS A 137 20.54 -10.44 0.56
CA LYS A 137 21.66 -9.63 1.06
C LYS A 137 21.86 -9.76 2.57
N ALA A 138 20.77 -9.72 3.34
CA ALA A 138 20.79 -9.87 4.79
C ALA A 138 21.30 -11.27 5.22
N LYS A 139 20.94 -12.34 4.49
CA LYS A 139 21.52 -13.68 4.68
C LYS A 139 23.02 -13.70 4.43
N THR A 140 23.43 -13.11 3.32
CA THR A 140 24.86 -13.07 2.96
C THR A 140 25.69 -12.29 3.99
N ALA A 141 25.10 -11.24 4.58
CA ALA A 141 25.69 -10.46 5.65
C ALA A 141 25.64 -11.15 7.03
N GLY A 142 24.96 -12.30 7.14
CA GLY A 142 24.78 -13.00 8.43
C GLY A 142 23.82 -12.30 9.40
N GLU A 143 23.03 -11.34 8.91
CA GLU A 143 22.06 -10.58 9.73
C GLU A 143 20.82 -11.41 10.01
N ILE A 144 20.41 -12.29 9.08
CA ILE A 144 19.28 -13.20 9.24
C ILE A 144 19.68 -14.63 8.91
N ARG A 145 18.87 -15.57 9.37
CA ARG A 145 19.10 -17.01 9.21
C ARG A 145 19.12 -17.44 7.74
N SER A 146 20.06 -18.32 7.39
CA SER A 146 20.24 -18.81 6.00
C SER A 146 19.49 -20.11 5.69
N ASP A 147 19.03 -20.83 6.74
CA ASP A 147 18.38 -22.14 6.62
C ASP A 147 16.91 -22.09 6.17
N VAL A 148 16.29 -20.90 6.16
CA VAL A 148 14.92 -20.70 5.69
C VAL A 148 14.95 -20.05 4.29
N PRO A 149 14.19 -20.56 3.29
CA PRO A 149 14.11 -19.93 1.97
C PRO A 149 13.68 -18.46 2.03
N SER A 150 14.32 -17.57 1.27
CA SER A 150 13.99 -16.14 1.25
C SER A 150 12.56 -15.87 0.81
N SER A 151 11.98 -16.72 -0.05
CA SER A 151 10.56 -16.65 -0.44
C SER A 151 9.61 -16.87 0.74
N VAL A 152 9.99 -17.72 1.71
CA VAL A 152 9.19 -17.94 2.93
C VAL A 152 9.30 -16.72 3.84
N LEU A 153 10.53 -16.23 4.08
CA LEU A 153 10.76 -15.04 4.89
C LEU A 153 10.04 -13.81 4.33
N ALA A 154 10.14 -13.57 3.01
CA ALA A 154 9.46 -12.48 2.36
C ALA A 154 7.93 -12.59 2.48
N ARG A 155 7.37 -13.80 2.35
CA ARG A 155 5.93 -14.00 2.50
C ARG A 155 5.47 -13.74 3.93
N VAL A 156 6.19 -14.22 4.94
CA VAL A 156 5.91 -13.92 6.35
C VAL A 156 5.99 -12.41 6.60
N TYR A 157 7.02 -11.75 6.05
CA TYR A 157 7.19 -10.30 6.14
C TYR A 157 5.98 -9.54 5.57
N PHE A 158 5.50 -9.88 4.35
CA PHE A 158 4.32 -9.25 3.77
C PHE A 158 3.03 -9.56 4.54
N THR A 159 2.87 -10.78 5.05
CA THR A 159 1.68 -11.16 5.84
C THR A 159 1.63 -10.38 7.17
N ALA A 160 2.79 -10.06 7.73
CA ALA A 160 2.85 -9.29 8.98
C ALA A 160 2.32 -7.85 8.85
N ILE A 161 2.34 -7.27 7.64
CA ILE A 161 1.78 -5.94 7.37
C ILE A 161 0.24 -5.94 7.52
N GLU A 162 -0.40 -7.10 7.32
CA GLU A 162 -1.84 -7.28 7.41
C GLU A 162 -2.34 -7.50 8.85
N ILE A 163 -1.43 -7.64 9.84
CA ILE A 163 -1.81 -7.80 11.25
C ILE A 163 -2.52 -6.52 11.70
N PRO A 164 -3.77 -6.62 12.17
CA PRO A 164 -4.53 -5.44 12.60
C PRO A 164 -3.90 -4.81 13.84
N ASN A 165 -3.90 -3.49 13.89
CA ASN A 165 -3.47 -2.72 15.05
C ASN A 165 -4.68 -2.44 15.97
N ASP A 166 -5.18 -3.49 16.62
CA ASP A 166 -6.38 -3.42 17.47
C ASP A 166 -6.14 -2.63 18.76
N GLU A 167 -4.87 -2.47 19.16
CA GLU A 167 -4.45 -1.70 20.35
C GLU A 167 -4.28 -0.21 20.04
N GLU A 168 -4.56 0.23 18.82
CA GLU A 168 -4.46 1.63 18.36
C GLU A 168 -3.08 2.29 18.62
N TRP A 169 -2.00 1.49 18.54
CA TRP A 169 -0.64 2.02 18.69
C TRP A 169 -0.32 3.03 17.58
N ASP A 170 0.58 3.97 17.87
CA ASP A 170 1.17 4.80 16.83
C ASP A 170 1.83 3.93 15.74
N HIS A 171 1.75 4.37 14.48
CA HIS A 171 2.27 3.60 13.34
C HIS A 171 3.75 3.23 13.47
N ARG A 172 4.55 4.10 14.06
CA ARG A 172 5.98 3.86 14.26
C ARG A 172 6.19 2.76 15.31
N ASP A 173 5.55 2.90 16.46
CA ASP A 173 5.68 1.94 17.56
C ASP A 173 5.14 0.58 17.15
N TRP A 174 4.03 0.56 16.41
CA TRP A 174 3.46 -0.66 15.85
C TRP A 174 4.40 -1.34 14.86
N SER A 175 4.98 -0.59 13.93
CA SER A 175 5.92 -1.14 12.95
C SER A 175 7.20 -1.67 13.60
N GLU A 176 7.71 -1.00 14.64
CA GLU A 176 8.86 -1.47 15.42
C GLU A 176 8.55 -2.76 16.17
N LEU A 177 7.36 -2.88 16.77
CA LEU A 177 6.92 -4.09 17.45
C LEU A 177 6.83 -5.27 16.46
N ILE A 178 6.11 -5.08 15.35
CA ILE A 178 5.95 -6.13 14.33
C ILE A 178 7.30 -6.55 13.76
N PHE A 179 8.17 -5.59 13.43
CA PHE A 179 9.49 -5.92 12.92
C PHE A 179 10.34 -6.67 13.94
N ARG A 180 10.31 -6.28 15.21
CA ARG A 180 11.03 -6.98 16.28
C ARG A 180 10.60 -8.45 16.40
N VAL A 181 9.29 -8.70 16.44
CA VAL A 181 8.74 -10.08 16.51
C VAL A 181 9.18 -10.91 15.30
N LEU A 182 9.15 -10.32 14.10
CA LEU A 182 9.66 -10.99 12.90
C LEU A 182 11.15 -11.24 12.96
N TYR A 183 11.92 -10.24 13.37
CA TYR A 183 13.37 -10.33 13.42
C TYR A 183 13.83 -11.42 14.41
N GLU A 184 13.25 -11.52 15.59
CA GLU A 184 13.56 -12.57 16.57
C GLU A 184 13.36 -13.97 15.97
N GLY A 185 12.35 -14.16 15.07
CA GLY A 185 12.16 -15.39 14.32
C GLY A 185 13.08 -15.58 13.11
N MET A 186 13.71 -14.52 12.61
CA MET A 186 14.57 -14.52 11.43
C MET A 186 16.06 -14.37 11.75
N ALA A 187 16.41 -13.95 12.96
CA ALA A 187 17.80 -13.70 13.34
C ALA A 187 18.68 -14.93 13.14
N ALA A 188 19.94 -14.73 12.79
CA ALA A 188 20.92 -15.81 12.75
C ALA A 188 21.14 -16.38 14.15
N PRO A 189 21.38 -17.70 14.30
CA PRO A 189 21.68 -18.28 15.60
C PRO A 189 22.83 -17.55 16.29
N GLY A 190 22.57 -17.06 17.52
CA GLY A 190 23.52 -16.28 18.30
C GLY A 190 23.42 -14.76 18.21
N ASN A 191 22.49 -14.23 17.44
CA ASN A 191 22.23 -12.77 17.27
C ASN A 191 20.99 -12.29 18.02
N VAL A 192 20.37 -13.10 18.88
CA VAL A 192 19.22 -12.75 19.73
C VAL A 192 19.69 -12.64 21.17
#